data_16697e472d5398dd883e5a73dcab7843
#
_entry.id   16697e472d5398dd883e5a73dcab7843
#
_cell.length_a   1.000
_cell.length_b   1.000
_cell.length_c   1.000
_cell.angle_alpha   90.00
_cell.angle_beta   90.00
_cell.angle_gamma   90.00
#
_symmetry.space_group_name_H-M   'P 1'
#
loop_
_entity.id
_entity.type
_entity.pdbx_description
1 polymer ?
#
loop_
_entity_poly.entity_id
_entity_poly.type
_entity_poly.pdbx_seq_one_letter_code
_entity_poly.pdbx_strand_id
1 'polypeptide(L)'
;MKKRYMYAVACSLLWSAQAMAQTAYDAVRYAGDELNGTARFVGMGGAVGALGADISTIGTNPAGIGLFRGHDLSTSFGMNSTKTESDFGGSMMNDKRNKASFDQIGFVYSTKIGNRTTLRYLNFGFNYHKSRNFNKLFAAGGMLGGLSQTQQMANMMDLYSIKEIDNIYNYGAEGSGNLSNPYYNVDYPFLGIMGVRTELVGIGTFSNDKGEAYQRTIGWNGNSNGFRSREEGGINEYDFNVAFNVEDRMYFGITLGVNDVNYTRSTYYTEDIYDGGHSGFYELQNAYRTEGTGINLKLGAIFRPIEESPFRFGLAIHTPTWYSLTDTYSSNLYSKLTYQKEDGTMLTPLEFVEKTVSYVGDIVQDYRLITPWKFNVSAGTTLGGIMALGAEYEYANFGSSRLYYNDGTPMDNQNEYTKSTLKGQHTLRVGMETRISSAFSVRAGYNYSTSAFKDGAYKSLNANDMRTDTEYTNDLARNTVTVGLGYRSKWFYTDLAYKYDVYKSDFYAFSDEALQATKVTNERHQLLFTLGVHF
;
A
#
# COMPACT_ATOMS: atom_id res chain seq x y z
N MET A 1 14.71 5.97 -54.16
CA MET A 1 14.75 6.53 -52.80
C MET A 1 13.41 6.54 -52.03
N LYS A 2 12.26 6.19 -52.62
CA LYS A 2 10.95 6.20 -51.92
C LYS A 2 10.59 4.90 -51.19
N LYS A 3 11.26 3.77 -51.39
CA LYS A 3 10.96 2.48 -50.73
C LYS A 3 11.69 2.28 -49.40
N ARG A 4 12.77 3.02 -49.12
CA ARG A 4 13.51 2.90 -47.83
C ARG A 4 12.84 3.68 -46.68
N TYR A 5 12.04 4.68 -46.96
CA TYR A 5 11.29 5.43 -45.93
C TYR A 5 9.99 4.74 -45.51
N MET A 6 9.46 3.85 -46.33
CA MET A 6 8.24 3.08 -46.01
C MET A 6 8.48 1.98 -45.00
N TYR A 7 9.69 1.42 -44.95
CA TYR A 7 10.07 0.43 -43.89
C TYR A 7 10.48 1.09 -42.57
N ALA A 8 10.99 2.31 -42.58
CA ALA A 8 11.30 3.06 -41.38
C ALA A 8 10.03 3.59 -40.66
N VAL A 9 8.95 3.89 -41.39
CA VAL A 9 7.66 4.28 -40.82
C VAL A 9 6.85 3.06 -40.34
N ALA A 10 7.02 1.88 -40.94
CA ALA A 10 6.37 0.64 -40.48
C ALA A 10 7.02 0.05 -39.22
N CYS A 11 8.30 0.34 -38.94
CA CYS A 11 8.96 -0.07 -37.71
C CYS A 11 8.70 0.85 -36.50
N SER A 12 8.16 2.06 -36.71
CA SER A 12 7.81 2.98 -35.62
C SER A 12 6.37 2.83 -35.10
N LEU A 13 5.60 1.88 -35.63
CA LEU A 13 4.22 1.56 -35.17
C LEU A 13 4.10 0.21 -34.47
N LEU A 14 5.22 -0.44 -34.17
CA LEU A 14 5.26 -1.47 -33.13
C LEU A 14 5.37 -0.74 -31.77
N TRP A 15 4.33 -0.08 -31.36
CA TRP A 15 4.09 0.12 -29.94
C TRP A 15 3.92 -1.28 -29.36
N SER A 16 4.98 -1.75 -28.71
CA SER A 16 4.88 -2.94 -27.88
C SER A 16 3.76 -2.67 -26.88
N ALA A 17 2.63 -3.33 -27.01
CA ALA A 17 1.65 -3.42 -25.95
C ALA A 17 2.41 -4.00 -24.76
N GLN A 18 2.81 -3.11 -23.81
CA GLN A 18 3.51 -3.56 -22.62
C GLN A 18 2.45 -4.17 -21.71
N ALA A 19 2.64 -5.41 -21.37
CA ALA A 19 1.78 -6.10 -20.42
C ALA A 19 1.78 -5.31 -19.11
N MET A 20 0.63 -5.16 -18.48
CA MET A 20 0.38 -4.26 -17.36
C MET A 20 0.24 -5.05 -16.05
N ALA A 21 0.74 -4.51 -14.94
CA ALA A 21 0.67 -5.18 -13.64
C ALA A 21 0.37 -4.22 -12.47
N GLN A 22 0.49 -2.90 -12.63
CA GLN A 22 0.32 -1.93 -11.57
C GLN A 22 -1.12 -1.46 -11.47
N THR A 23 -1.59 -1.22 -10.24
CA THR A 23 -2.96 -0.81 -9.95
C THR A 23 -3.03 0.43 -9.05
N ALA A 24 -4.22 1.02 -8.93
CA ALA A 24 -4.50 2.08 -7.96
C ALA A 24 -4.19 1.66 -6.52
N TYR A 25 -4.30 0.36 -6.22
CA TYR A 25 -4.01 -0.21 -4.89
C TYR A 25 -2.52 -0.14 -4.55
N ASP A 26 -1.64 -0.29 -5.54
CA ASP A 26 -0.20 -0.13 -5.37
C ASP A 26 0.15 1.35 -5.09
N ALA A 27 -0.53 2.29 -5.78
CA ALA A 27 -0.37 3.72 -5.51
C ALA A 27 -0.74 4.08 -4.05
N VAL A 28 -1.84 3.56 -3.50
CA VAL A 28 -2.20 3.76 -2.08
C VAL A 28 -1.21 3.08 -1.14
N ARG A 29 -0.73 1.89 -1.51
CA ARG A 29 0.23 1.13 -0.70
C ARG A 29 1.51 1.92 -0.47
N TYR A 30 2.06 2.58 -1.49
CA TYR A 30 3.35 3.26 -1.38
C TYR A 30 3.27 4.77 -1.10
N ALA A 31 2.10 5.40 -1.28
CA ALA A 31 1.92 6.83 -1.00
C ALA A 31 1.47 7.16 0.42
N GLY A 32 0.97 6.17 1.17
CA GLY A 32 0.46 6.38 2.54
C GLY A 32 1.58 6.32 3.59
N ASP A 33 1.50 7.17 4.61
CA ASP A 33 2.37 7.15 5.78
C ASP A 33 1.63 6.61 7.01
N GLU A 34 2.39 6.12 7.98
CA GLU A 34 1.89 5.72 9.30
C GLU A 34 2.47 6.64 10.38
N LEU A 35 1.69 6.86 11.44
CA LEU A 35 2.18 7.58 12.62
C LEU A 35 3.29 6.77 13.29
N ASN A 36 4.54 7.20 13.13
CA ASN A 36 5.73 6.59 13.70
C ASN A 36 6.86 7.62 13.90
N GLY A 37 7.88 7.32 14.71
CA GLY A 37 8.97 8.22 15.02
C GLY A 37 9.45 8.09 16.46
N THR A 38 9.66 9.22 17.16
CA THR A 38 9.93 9.20 18.60
C THR A 38 8.66 8.87 19.40
N ALA A 39 8.83 8.27 20.57
CA ALA A 39 7.69 7.99 21.47
C ALA A 39 6.98 9.28 21.93
N ARG A 40 7.68 10.42 22.02
CA ARG A 40 7.08 11.73 22.27
C ARG A 40 6.15 12.15 21.12
N PHE A 41 6.62 12.07 19.89
CA PHE A 41 5.85 12.38 18.68
C PHE A 41 4.59 11.50 18.59
N VAL A 42 4.77 10.18 18.73
CA VAL A 42 3.68 9.21 18.66
C VAL A 42 2.70 9.42 19.82
N GLY A 43 3.20 9.63 21.06
CA GLY A 43 2.36 9.86 22.25
C GLY A 43 1.47 11.08 22.14
N MET A 44 1.84 12.07 21.32
CA MET A 44 1.05 13.26 20.98
C MET A 44 0.19 13.09 19.69
N GLY A 45 0.00 11.86 19.21
CA GLY A 45 -0.78 11.61 17.99
C GLY A 45 -0.18 12.22 16.73
N GLY A 46 1.10 12.65 16.75
CA GLY A 46 1.76 13.33 15.64
C GLY A 46 1.47 14.83 15.55
N ALA A 47 0.68 15.41 16.47
CA ALA A 47 0.23 16.81 16.45
C ALA A 47 1.29 17.79 16.97
N VAL A 48 2.51 17.74 16.45
CA VAL A 48 3.64 18.58 16.90
C VAL A 48 4.17 19.51 15.81
N GLY A 49 3.53 19.59 14.65
CA GLY A 49 3.98 20.35 13.50
C GLY A 49 4.23 21.85 13.76
N ALA A 50 3.42 22.51 14.62
CA ALA A 50 3.64 23.89 15.07
C ALA A 50 4.41 23.98 16.39
N LEU A 51 4.39 22.94 17.23
CA LEU A 51 5.12 22.89 18.50
C LEU A 51 6.62 22.71 18.28
N GLY A 52 7.01 21.85 17.35
CA GLY A 52 8.40 21.55 17.02
C GLY A 52 9.20 20.94 18.17
N ALA A 53 10.52 21.06 18.10
CA ALA A 53 11.48 20.53 19.08
C ALA A 53 11.31 19.02 19.34
N ASP A 54 11.09 18.28 18.27
CA ASP A 54 11.11 16.83 18.19
C ASP A 54 11.69 16.44 16.85
N ILE A 55 12.62 15.49 16.82
CA ILE A 55 13.31 15.14 15.59
C ILE A 55 12.36 14.55 14.53
N SER A 56 11.27 13.90 14.96
CA SER A 56 10.27 13.34 14.04
C SER A 56 9.51 14.41 13.25
N THR A 57 9.58 15.69 13.66
CA THR A 57 9.00 16.81 12.89
C THR A 57 9.70 17.00 11.54
N ILE A 58 10.92 16.49 11.37
CA ILE A 58 11.65 16.52 10.11
C ILE A 58 10.84 15.91 8.96
N GLY A 59 10.02 14.88 9.27
CA GLY A 59 9.14 14.19 8.33
C GLY A 59 7.78 14.86 8.11
N THR A 60 7.32 15.77 9.00
CA THR A 60 5.99 16.39 8.90
C THR A 60 6.05 17.90 8.66
N ASN A 61 6.72 18.65 9.53
CA ASN A 61 7.02 20.08 9.34
C ASN A 61 8.50 20.33 9.61
N PRO A 62 9.34 20.40 8.57
CA PRO A 62 10.79 20.58 8.67
C PRO A 62 11.24 21.77 9.54
N ALA A 63 10.42 22.82 9.63
CA ALA A 63 10.71 24.00 10.44
C ALA A 63 10.77 23.68 11.94
N GLY A 64 10.20 22.56 12.39
CA GLY A 64 10.24 22.10 13.78
C GLY A 64 11.66 21.87 14.30
N ILE A 65 12.60 21.53 13.42
CA ILE A 65 14.03 21.39 13.74
C ILE A 65 14.66 22.76 14.09
N GLY A 66 14.13 23.85 13.55
CA GLY A 66 14.58 25.22 13.87
C GLY A 66 14.37 25.64 15.33
N LEU A 67 13.57 24.90 16.10
CA LEU A 67 13.34 25.14 17.53
C LEU A 67 14.40 24.54 18.46
N PHE A 68 15.27 23.67 17.97
CA PHE A 68 16.37 23.16 18.77
C PHE A 68 17.39 24.26 19.12
N ARG A 69 17.89 24.21 20.36
CA ARG A 69 18.87 25.16 20.92
C ARG A 69 20.18 24.50 21.33
N GLY A 70 20.26 23.21 21.23
CA GLY A 70 21.41 22.36 21.54
C GLY A 70 21.39 21.14 20.63
N HIS A 71 22.41 20.35 20.72
CA HIS A 71 22.50 19.09 19.97
C HIS A 71 21.57 18.06 20.59
N ASP A 72 21.05 17.17 19.77
CA ASP A 72 20.15 16.07 20.18
C ASP A 72 20.48 14.82 19.39
N LEU A 73 20.46 13.68 20.05
CA LEU A 73 20.60 12.35 19.45
C LEU A 73 19.56 11.44 20.06
N SER A 74 18.76 10.78 19.26
CA SER A 74 17.72 9.85 19.75
C SER A 74 17.58 8.61 18.90
N THR A 75 17.09 7.54 19.54
CA THR A 75 16.75 6.28 18.89
C THR A 75 15.50 5.69 19.49
N SER A 76 14.69 5.01 18.66
CA SER A 76 13.42 4.43 19.04
C SER A 76 13.27 2.97 18.58
N PHE A 77 12.72 2.14 19.46
CA PHE A 77 12.43 0.73 19.24
C PHE A 77 10.97 0.45 19.56
N GLY A 78 10.34 -0.38 18.76
CA GLY A 78 8.93 -0.71 18.93
C GLY A 78 8.64 -2.21 18.96
N MET A 79 7.50 -2.54 19.57
CA MET A 79 6.84 -3.83 19.44
C MET A 79 5.47 -3.61 18.84
N ASN A 80 5.22 -4.24 17.70
CA ASN A 80 3.94 -4.16 16.99
C ASN A 80 3.18 -5.48 17.12
N SER A 81 1.89 -5.39 17.43
CA SER A 81 0.93 -6.48 17.37
C SER A 81 -0.18 -6.09 16.42
N THR A 82 -0.31 -6.78 15.30
CA THR A 82 -1.39 -6.57 14.33
C THR A 82 -2.39 -7.72 14.47
N LYS A 83 -3.68 -7.40 14.58
CA LYS A 83 -4.78 -8.34 14.61
C LYS A 83 -5.74 -8.00 13.48
N THR A 84 -6.22 -9.02 12.77
CA THR A 84 -7.25 -8.91 11.74
C THR A 84 -8.40 -9.84 12.08
N GLU A 85 -9.61 -9.35 12.01
CA GLU A 85 -10.84 -10.13 12.13
C GLU A 85 -11.64 -9.93 10.86
N SER A 86 -12.05 -11.00 10.19
CA SER A 86 -12.86 -10.98 8.98
C SER A 86 -14.19 -11.67 9.22
N ASP A 87 -15.25 -11.18 8.58
CA ASP A 87 -16.59 -11.76 8.57
C ASP A 87 -17.11 -11.75 7.13
N PHE A 88 -17.33 -12.94 6.57
CA PHE A 88 -17.95 -13.15 5.28
C PHE A 88 -19.20 -13.99 5.44
N GLY A 89 -20.37 -13.35 5.44
CA GLY A 89 -21.66 -14.04 5.56
C GLY A 89 -21.82 -14.84 6.85
N GLY A 90 -21.18 -14.43 7.96
CA GLY A 90 -21.19 -15.13 9.24
C GLY A 90 -20.02 -16.11 9.44
N SER A 91 -19.19 -16.32 8.41
CA SER A 91 -17.92 -17.05 8.55
C SER A 91 -16.84 -16.12 9.09
N MET A 92 -16.45 -16.32 10.35
CA MET A 92 -15.49 -15.47 11.04
C MET A 92 -14.11 -16.12 11.07
N MET A 93 -13.08 -15.34 10.70
CA MET A 93 -11.67 -15.75 10.82
C MET A 93 -10.88 -14.64 11.52
N ASN A 94 -9.80 -15.00 12.20
CA ASN A 94 -8.91 -14.05 12.83
C ASN A 94 -7.45 -14.48 12.71
N ASP A 95 -6.58 -13.49 12.57
CA ASP A 95 -5.13 -13.69 12.57
C ASP A 95 -4.45 -12.64 13.44
N LYS A 96 -3.32 -13.00 14.01
CA LYS A 96 -2.50 -12.11 14.84
C LYS A 96 -1.03 -12.27 14.52
N ARG A 97 -0.32 -11.14 14.45
CA ARG A 97 1.12 -11.11 14.22
C ARG A 97 1.81 -10.14 15.17
N ASN A 98 2.84 -10.62 15.84
CA ASN A 98 3.69 -9.81 16.71
C ASN A 98 5.08 -9.67 16.06
N LYS A 99 5.64 -8.47 16.06
CA LYS A 99 6.98 -8.21 15.53
C LYS A 99 7.64 -7.04 16.25
N ALA A 100 8.90 -7.20 16.65
CA ALA A 100 9.73 -6.10 17.09
C ALA A 100 10.17 -5.27 15.87
N SER A 101 10.38 -3.97 16.07
CA SER A 101 10.83 -3.04 15.03
C SER A 101 11.87 -2.08 15.55
N PHE A 102 12.78 -1.71 14.66
CA PHE A 102 13.61 -0.52 14.80
C PHE A 102 12.88 0.60 14.08
N ASP A 103 12.48 1.64 14.80
CA ASP A 103 11.52 2.62 14.30
C ASP A 103 12.15 3.95 13.93
N GLN A 104 13.21 4.39 14.63
CA GLN A 104 13.84 5.68 14.38
C GLN A 104 15.27 5.75 14.96
N ILE A 105 16.15 6.47 14.28
CA ILE A 105 17.40 7.02 14.82
C ILE A 105 17.69 8.33 14.11
N GLY A 106 18.11 9.34 14.87
CA GLY A 106 18.49 10.61 14.25
C GLY A 106 19.21 11.54 15.20
N PHE A 107 19.78 12.58 14.61
CA PHE A 107 20.48 13.62 15.36
C PHE A 107 20.16 15.01 14.84
N VAL A 108 20.27 16.00 15.72
CA VAL A 108 20.21 17.42 15.38
C VAL A 108 21.51 18.08 15.85
N TYR A 109 22.17 18.75 14.91
CA TYR A 109 23.32 19.61 15.18
C TYR A 109 22.85 21.07 15.16
N SER A 110 22.87 21.74 16.31
CA SER A 110 22.36 23.12 16.47
C SER A 110 23.51 24.10 16.60
N THR A 111 23.57 25.06 15.68
CA THR A 111 24.61 26.11 15.69
C THR A 111 23.98 27.46 16.04
N LYS A 112 24.42 28.04 17.14
CA LYS A 112 24.02 29.39 17.52
C LYS A 112 24.81 30.40 16.70
N ILE A 113 24.12 31.24 15.93
CA ILE A 113 24.74 32.31 15.12
C ILE A 113 24.94 33.55 15.94
N GLY A 114 23.92 33.97 16.72
CA GLY A 114 24.05 35.11 17.60
C GLY A 114 22.77 35.43 18.40
N ASN A 115 22.90 36.30 19.42
CA ASN A 115 21.78 36.72 20.23
C ASN A 115 21.07 37.98 19.69
N ARG A 116 21.75 38.75 18.84
CA ARG A 116 21.26 40.04 18.29
C ARG A 116 21.16 40.05 16.78
N THR A 117 21.55 38.93 16.13
CA THR A 117 21.43 38.74 14.68
C THR A 117 20.00 38.32 14.34
N THR A 118 19.51 38.67 13.16
CA THR A 118 18.20 38.22 12.64
C THR A 118 18.15 36.68 12.59
N LEU A 119 19.18 36.04 12.07
CA LEU A 119 19.34 34.60 12.16
C LEU A 119 19.92 34.23 13.53
N ARG A 120 19.15 33.54 14.37
CA ARG A 120 19.56 33.13 15.73
C ARG A 120 20.27 31.79 15.74
N TYR A 121 19.69 30.81 15.05
CA TYR A 121 20.22 29.44 14.97
C TYR A 121 20.12 28.93 13.54
N LEU A 122 21.11 28.13 13.19
CA LEU A 122 21.13 27.27 12.01
C LEU A 122 21.26 25.82 12.48
N ASN A 123 20.31 24.98 12.14
CA ASN A 123 20.24 23.61 12.59
C ASN A 123 20.32 22.66 11.39
N PHE A 124 21.08 21.57 11.56
CA PHE A 124 21.16 20.46 10.64
C PHE A 124 20.56 19.23 11.32
N GLY A 125 19.70 18.51 10.63
CA GLY A 125 19.06 17.30 11.11
C GLY A 125 19.27 16.14 10.16
N PHE A 126 19.47 14.97 10.73
CA PHE A 126 19.36 13.69 10.03
C PHE A 126 18.42 12.80 10.83
N ASN A 127 17.49 12.12 10.13
CA ASN A 127 16.59 11.18 10.76
C ASN A 127 16.32 10.01 9.83
N TYR A 128 16.55 8.80 10.32
CA TYR A 128 15.98 7.58 9.78
C TYR A 128 14.70 7.26 10.53
N HIS A 129 13.63 6.96 9.83
CA HIS A 129 12.44 6.41 10.45
C HIS A 129 11.71 5.44 9.52
N LYS A 130 11.00 4.50 10.11
CA LYS A 130 10.11 3.62 9.37
C LYS A 130 8.79 4.34 9.11
N SER A 131 8.59 4.82 7.88
CA SER A 131 7.39 5.57 7.49
C SER A 131 6.19 4.65 7.29
N ARG A 132 6.41 3.36 6.98
CA ARG A 132 5.34 2.35 6.84
C ARG A 132 5.80 0.96 7.25
N ASN A 133 4.89 0.19 7.86
CA ASN A 133 5.12 -1.18 8.28
C ASN A 133 4.04 -2.09 7.67
N PHE A 134 4.42 -3.01 6.78
CA PHE A 134 3.52 -3.90 6.06
C PHE A 134 3.21 -5.22 6.79
N ASN A 135 3.84 -5.49 7.96
CA ASN A 135 3.71 -6.77 8.63
C ASN A 135 2.26 -7.07 9.05
N LYS A 136 1.60 -7.96 8.29
CA LYS A 136 0.20 -8.34 8.46
C LYS A 136 0.00 -9.81 8.09
N LEU A 137 -0.86 -10.51 8.83
CA LEU A 137 -1.48 -11.77 8.43
C LEU A 137 -2.96 -11.52 8.26
N PHE A 138 -3.57 -12.18 7.29
CA PHE A 138 -4.99 -12.03 7.03
C PHE A 138 -5.57 -13.32 6.45
N ALA A 139 -6.72 -13.74 6.97
CA ALA A 139 -7.52 -14.84 6.44
C ALA A 139 -8.97 -14.38 6.26
N ALA A 140 -9.62 -14.92 5.23
CA ALA A 140 -11.04 -14.72 4.94
C ALA A 140 -11.57 -15.94 4.19
N GLY A 141 -12.87 -16.15 4.18
CA GLY A 141 -13.51 -17.20 3.39
C GLY A 141 -14.90 -17.52 3.87
N GLY A 142 -15.66 -18.23 3.04
CA GLY A 142 -17.02 -18.62 3.33
C GLY A 142 -17.75 -19.13 2.10
N MET A 143 -19.09 -19.19 2.16
CA MET A 143 -19.93 -19.68 1.09
C MET A 143 -20.10 -18.65 -0.02
N LEU A 144 -19.91 -19.06 -1.28
CA LEU A 144 -19.93 -18.19 -2.45
C LEU A 144 -21.32 -18.13 -3.12
N GLY A 145 -22.19 -19.10 -2.87
CA GLY A 145 -23.55 -19.09 -3.42
C GLY A 145 -23.61 -19.18 -4.95
N GLY A 146 -22.64 -19.83 -5.58
CA GLY A 146 -22.53 -19.99 -7.03
C GLY A 146 -21.59 -18.99 -7.71
N LEU A 147 -21.20 -17.90 -7.04
CA LEU A 147 -20.16 -16.98 -7.56
C LEU A 147 -18.80 -17.66 -7.53
N SER A 148 -17.94 -17.36 -8.50
CA SER A 148 -16.63 -18.03 -8.61
C SER A 148 -15.57 -17.13 -9.25
N GLN A 149 -14.34 -17.22 -8.77
CA GLN A 149 -13.18 -16.60 -9.42
C GLN A 149 -12.95 -17.20 -10.82
N THR A 150 -13.34 -18.47 -11.06
CA THR A 150 -13.21 -19.09 -12.37
C THR A 150 -14.07 -18.39 -13.42
N GLN A 151 -15.18 -17.77 -13.03
CA GLN A 151 -16.00 -16.97 -13.94
C GLN A 151 -15.27 -15.67 -14.34
N GLN A 152 -14.51 -15.06 -13.41
CA GLN A 152 -13.64 -13.93 -13.77
C GLN A 152 -12.55 -14.37 -14.75
N MET A 153 -11.92 -15.55 -14.55
CA MET A 153 -10.95 -16.11 -15.49
C MET A 153 -11.58 -16.31 -16.87
N ALA A 154 -12.80 -16.88 -16.93
CA ALA A 154 -13.54 -17.08 -18.16
C ALA A 154 -13.85 -15.76 -18.88
N ASN A 155 -14.35 -14.76 -18.15
CA ASN A 155 -14.66 -13.44 -18.72
C ASN A 155 -13.41 -12.75 -19.32
N MET A 156 -12.23 -12.95 -18.74
CA MET A 156 -10.98 -12.44 -19.30
C MET A 156 -10.62 -13.13 -20.62
N MET A 157 -10.99 -14.39 -20.78
CA MET A 157 -10.72 -15.18 -21.98
C MET A 157 -11.80 -15.07 -23.08
N ASP A 158 -12.97 -14.54 -22.75
CA ASP A 158 -14.10 -14.40 -23.71
C ASP A 158 -13.82 -13.35 -24.82
N LEU A 159 -12.73 -12.61 -24.71
CA LEU A 159 -12.24 -11.67 -25.71
C LEU A 159 -11.52 -12.35 -26.88
N TYR A 160 -11.18 -13.65 -26.76
CA TYR A 160 -10.36 -14.39 -27.71
C TYR A 160 -11.19 -15.45 -28.43
N SER A 161 -10.77 -15.80 -29.65
CA SER A 161 -11.44 -16.83 -30.44
C SER A 161 -11.30 -18.20 -29.79
N ILE A 162 -12.26 -19.09 -30.05
CA ILE A 162 -12.22 -20.48 -29.57
C ILE A 162 -10.92 -21.19 -30.03
N LYS A 163 -10.45 -20.91 -31.24
CA LYS A 163 -9.18 -21.46 -31.74
C LYS A 163 -7.97 -21.01 -30.92
N GLU A 164 -7.95 -19.78 -30.45
CA GLU A 164 -6.89 -19.27 -29.55
C GLU A 164 -6.95 -19.96 -28.19
N ILE A 165 -8.15 -20.17 -27.65
CA ILE A 165 -8.37 -20.91 -26.39
C ILE A 165 -7.85 -22.35 -26.54
N ASP A 166 -8.20 -23.03 -27.64
CA ASP A 166 -7.73 -24.41 -27.95
C ASP A 166 -6.19 -24.44 -28.06
N ASN A 167 -5.58 -23.45 -28.70
CA ASN A 167 -4.12 -23.34 -28.79
C ASN A 167 -3.45 -23.18 -27.43
N ILE A 168 -4.04 -22.37 -26.53
CA ILE A 168 -3.55 -22.20 -25.17
C ILE A 168 -3.64 -23.51 -24.39
N TYR A 169 -4.79 -24.18 -24.46
CA TYR A 169 -5.02 -25.47 -23.81
C TYR A 169 -4.02 -26.53 -24.25
N ASN A 170 -3.84 -26.67 -25.56
CA ASN A 170 -3.01 -27.72 -26.17
C ASN A 170 -1.50 -27.39 -26.20
N TYR A 171 -1.07 -26.19 -25.75
CA TYR A 171 0.34 -25.83 -25.75
C TYR A 171 1.19 -26.84 -24.94
N GLY A 172 2.21 -27.42 -25.58
CA GLY A 172 3.09 -28.41 -24.95
C GLY A 172 2.51 -29.83 -24.86
N ALA A 173 1.29 -30.08 -25.34
CA ALA A 173 0.74 -31.43 -25.43
C ALA A 173 1.40 -32.23 -26.57
N GLU A 174 1.45 -33.57 -26.44
CA GLU A 174 1.95 -34.45 -27.48
C GLU A 174 1.10 -34.31 -28.75
N GLY A 175 1.75 -34.06 -29.90
CA GLY A 175 1.05 -33.85 -31.18
C GLY A 175 0.54 -32.42 -31.43
N SER A 176 0.75 -31.49 -30.54
CA SER A 176 0.28 -30.09 -30.66
C SER A 176 1.06 -29.25 -31.69
N GLY A 177 2.10 -29.80 -32.32
CA GLY A 177 2.92 -29.07 -33.28
C GLY A 177 3.74 -27.92 -32.64
N ASN A 178 4.02 -26.90 -33.45
CA ASN A 178 4.79 -25.72 -32.98
C ASN A 178 3.89 -24.60 -32.47
N LEU A 179 3.07 -24.86 -31.46
CA LEU A 179 2.30 -23.79 -30.79
C LEU A 179 3.25 -22.88 -30.03
N SER A 180 3.00 -21.56 -30.11
CA SER A 180 3.77 -20.59 -29.37
C SER A 180 3.40 -20.59 -27.88
N ASN A 181 4.38 -20.34 -27.00
CA ASN A 181 4.12 -20.20 -25.56
C ASN A 181 3.12 -19.06 -25.32
N PRO A 182 1.94 -19.34 -24.73
CA PRO A 182 0.90 -18.32 -24.55
C PRO A 182 1.33 -17.20 -23.62
N TYR A 183 2.23 -17.45 -22.66
CA TYR A 183 2.77 -16.43 -21.74
C TYR A 183 3.70 -15.40 -22.42
N TYR A 184 4.16 -15.64 -23.64
CA TYR A 184 4.90 -14.65 -24.44
C TYR A 184 3.98 -13.77 -25.31
N ASN A 185 2.70 -14.09 -25.36
CA ASN A 185 1.74 -13.21 -26.02
C ASN A 185 1.29 -12.12 -25.04
N VAL A 186 1.69 -10.88 -25.32
CA VAL A 186 1.40 -9.70 -24.46
C VAL A 186 -0.08 -9.34 -24.38
N ASP A 187 -0.92 -9.93 -25.22
CA ASP A 187 -2.36 -9.67 -25.20
C ASP A 187 -3.12 -10.62 -24.25
N TYR A 188 -2.53 -11.76 -23.85
CA TYR A 188 -3.21 -12.75 -23.03
C TYR A 188 -3.00 -12.52 -21.53
N PRO A 189 -4.10 -12.53 -20.71
CA PRO A 189 -4.00 -12.45 -19.26
C PRO A 189 -3.48 -13.76 -18.66
N PHE A 190 -2.48 -13.66 -17.78
CA PHE A 190 -1.88 -14.86 -17.18
C PHE A 190 -2.87 -15.68 -16.36
N LEU A 191 -3.77 -15.03 -15.64
CA LEU A 191 -4.82 -15.71 -14.88
C LEU A 191 -5.76 -16.51 -15.82
N GLY A 192 -6.11 -15.94 -16.97
CA GLY A 192 -6.92 -16.60 -17.98
C GLY A 192 -6.20 -17.81 -18.60
N ILE A 193 -4.91 -17.67 -18.97
CA ILE A 193 -4.08 -18.78 -19.45
C ILE A 193 -4.07 -19.93 -18.43
N MET A 194 -3.80 -19.61 -17.15
CA MET A 194 -3.78 -20.61 -16.08
C MET A 194 -5.14 -21.30 -15.94
N GLY A 195 -6.24 -20.54 -16.00
CA GLY A 195 -7.61 -21.08 -15.94
C GLY A 195 -7.91 -22.07 -17.08
N VAL A 196 -7.54 -21.72 -18.31
CA VAL A 196 -7.71 -22.62 -19.49
C VAL A 196 -6.87 -23.90 -19.35
N ARG A 197 -5.61 -23.76 -18.97
CA ARG A 197 -4.66 -24.89 -18.89
C ARG A 197 -4.91 -25.84 -17.71
N THR A 198 -5.72 -25.42 -16.73
CA THR A 198 -6.11 -26.23 -15.58
C THR A 198 -7.58 -26.66 -15.60
N GLU A 199 -8.24 -26.53 -16.76
CA GLU A 199 -9.65 -26.86 -16.98
C GLU A 199 -10.65 -26.12 -16.06
N LEU A 200 -10.21 -25.00 -15.47
CA LEU A 200 -11.09 -24.09 -14.71
C LEU A 200 -11.90 -23.16 -15.63
N VAL A 201 -11.45 -23.02 -16.88
CA VAL A 201 -12.14 -22.32 -17.95
C VAL A 201 -12.39 -23.28 -19.09
N GLY A 202 -13.65 -23.52 -19.37
CA GLY A 202 -14.12 -24.36 -20.47
C GLY A 202 -14.79 -23.53 -21.57
N ILE A 203 -15.30 -24.25 -22.61
CA ILE A 203 -16.06 -23.66 -23.71
C ILE A 203 -17.51 -24.17 -23.60
N GLY A 204 -18.45 -23.25 -23.43
CA GLY A 204 -19.88 -23.54 -23.42
C GLY A 204 -20.54 -23.17 -24.74
N THR A 205 -21.55 -23.93 -25.14
CA THR A 205 -22.40 -23.64 -26.31
C THR A 205 -23.74 -23.06 -25.83
N PHE A 206 -24.11 -21.92 -26.33
CA PHE A 206 -25.31 -21.16 -25.98
C PHE A 206 -26.13 -20.88 -27.23
N SER A 207 -27.39 -20.50 -27.07
CA SER A 207 -28.23 -20.03 -28.17
C SER A 207 -28.66 -18.58 -27.92
N ASN A 208 -28.60 -17.76 -28.97
CA ASN A 208 -29.10 -16.39 -28.90
C ASN A 208 -30.67 -16.37 -29.02
N ASP A 209 -31.27 -15.20 -28.92
CA ASP A 209 -32.71 -15.00 -29.01
C ASP A 209 -33.33 -15.44 -30.37
N LYS A 210 -32.48 -15.65 -31.39
CA LYS A 210 -32.88 -16.15 -32.73
C LYS A 210 -32.71 -17.67 -32.87
N GLY A 211 -32.25 -18.36 -31.82
CA GLY A 211 -31.93 -19.78 -31.84
C GLY A 211 -30.64 -20.14 -32.51
N GLU A 212 -29.75 -19.18 -32.81
CA GLU A 212 -28.44 -19.40 -33.39
C GLU A 212 -27.47 -19.79 -32.28
N ALA A 213 -26.76 -20.93 -32.47
CA ALA A 213 -25.74 -21.41 -31.54
C ALA A 213 -24.47 -20.54 -31.61
N TYR A 214 -23.94 -20.20 -30.46
CA TYR A 214 -22.63 -19.54 -30.31
C TYR A 214 -21.85 -20.15 -29.16
N GLN A 215 -20.51 -20.02 -29.19
CA GLN A 215 -19.63 -20.51 -28.15
C GLN A 215 -18.95 -19.36 -27.43
N ARG A 216 -18.79 -19.52 -26.12
CA ARG A 216 -17.99 -18.62 -25.29
C ARG A 216 -17.33 -19.39 -24.16
N THR A 217 -16.34 -18.76 -23.52
CA THR A 217 -15.72 -19.29 -22.31
C THR A 217 -16.65 -19.25 -21.11
N ILE A 218 -16.58 -20.29 -20.30
CA ILE A 218 -17.34 -20.44 -19.05
C ILE A 218 -16.40 -20.89 -17.92
N GLY A 219 -16.68 -20.42 -16.70
CA GLY A 219 -16.09 -20.92 -15.47
C GLY A 219 -17.05 -21.87 -14.74
N TRP A 220 -16.59 -22.41 -13.63
CA TRP A 220 -17.37 -23.24 -12.71
C TRP A 220 -18.20 -22.38 -11.75
N ASN A 221 -19.15 -23.00 -11.06
CA ASN A 221 -19.84 -22.38 -9.93
C ASN A 221 -19.05 -22.61 -8.64
N GLY A 222 -18.90 -21.57 -7.82
CA GLY A 222 -18.23 -21.64 -6.54
C GLY A 222 -19.17 -22.05 -5.41
N ASN A 223 -18.75 -22.99 -4.59
CA ASN A 223 -19.45 -23.38 -3.38
C ASN A 223 -18.92 -22.60 -2.17
N SER A 224 -17.64 -22.72 -1.88
CA SER A 224 -16.97 -22.03 -0.78
C SER A 224 -15.55 -21.63 -1.18
N ASN A 225 -15.04 -20.61 -0.52
CA ASN A 225 -13.66 -20.19 -0.70
C ASN A 225 -12.91 -20.03 0.62
N GLY A 226 -11.57 -20.04 0.52
CA GLY A 226 -10.65 -19.66 1.56
C GLY A 226 -9.54 -18.79 1.00
N PHE A 227 -9.21 -17.73 1.73
CA PHE A 227 -8.12 -16.83 1.38
C PHE A 227 -7.18 -16.64 2.56
N ARG A 228 -5.89 -16.65 2.31
CA ARG A 228 -4.85 -16.29 3.29
C ARG A 228 -3.80 -15.42 2.64
N SER A 229 -3.34 -14.40 3.37
CA SER A 229 -2.20 -13.59 2.95
C SER A 229 -1.23 -13.32 4.09
N ARG A 230 0.04 -13.21 3.71
CA ARG A 230 1.13 -12.76 4.57
C ARG A 230 1.83 -11.61 3.88
N GLU A 231 1.87 -10.47 4.56
CA GLU A 231 2.58 -9.28 4.11
C GLU A 231 3.74 -8.99 5.05
N GLU A 232 4.87 -8.56 4.49
CA GLU A 232 6.09 -8.23 5.24
C GLU A 232 6.83 -7.06 4.62
N GLY A 233 7.73 -6.47 5.42
CA GLY A 233 8.56 -5.37 4.98
C GLY A 233 8.08 -4.01 5.47
N GLY A 234 8.48 -2.97 4.76
CA GLY A 234 8.16 -1.59 5.12
C GLY A 234 8.72 -0.59 4.13
N ILE A 235 8.46 0.68 4.41
CA ILE A 235 9.14 1.81 3.79
C ILE A 235 9.98 2.47 4.86
N ASN A 236 11.27 2.60 4.61
CA ASN A 236 12.22 3.31 5.44
C ASN A 236 12.51 4.67 4.81
N GLU A 237 12.50 5.74 5.59
CA GLU A 237 12.78 7.08 5.12
C GLU A 237 14.03 7.65 5.82
N TYR A 238 14.91 8.24 5.02
CA TYR A 238 16.13 8.92 5.43
C TYR A 238 16.00 10.39 5.11
N ASP A 239 15.84 11.22 6.13
CA ASP A 239 15.60 12.65 6.01
C ASP A 239 16.87 13.45 6.32
N PHE A 240 17.25 14.36 5.42
CA PHE A 240 18.31 15.34 5.59
C PHE A 240 17.71 16.73 5.65
N ASN A 241 17.90 17.42 6.76
CA ASN A 241 17.23 18.69 7.03
C ASN A 241 18.21 19.83 7.27
N VAL A 242 17.83 21.01 6.81
CA VAL A 242 18.39 22.30 7.21
C VAL A 242 17.27 23.20 7.69
N ALA A 243 17.40 23.74 8.90
CA ALA A 243 16.38 24.60 9.47
C ALA A 243 16.97 25.90 10.07
N PHE A 244 16.21 26.95 9.95
CA PHE A 244 16.57 28.31 10.33
C PHE A 244 15.65 28.82 11.43
N ASN A 245 16.24 29.50 12.40
CA ASN A 245 15.51 30.25 13.42
C ASN A 245 15.76 31.73 13.23
N VAL A 246 14.73 32.45 12.89
CA VAL A 246 14.74 33.88 12.63
C VAL A 246 14.03 34.58 13.80
N GLU A 247 14.80 35.33 14.60
CA GLU A 247 14.35 36.17 15.72
C GLU A 247 13.51 35.42 16.80
N ASP A 248 13.62 34.08 16.89
CA ASP A 248 12.79 33.25 17.78
C ASP A 248 11.28 33.36 17.52
N ARG A 249 10.90 33.87 16.35
CA ARG A 249 9.52 34.12 15.92
C ARG A 249 9.15 33.40 14.64
N MET A 250 10.10 33.24 13.72
CA MET A 250 9.90 32.55 12.45
C MET A 250 10.91 31.42 12.33
N TYR A 251 10.44 30.28 11.92
CA TYR A 251 11.26 29.10 11.70
C TYR A 251 10.96 28.56 10.31
N PHE A 252 12.00 28.21 9.58
CA PHE A 252 11.91 27.64 8.25
C PHE A 252 12.73 26.36 8.19
N GLY A 253 12.30 25.40 7.41
CA GLY A 253 13.02 24.16 7.24
C GLY A 253 12.82 23.57 5.87
N ILE A 254 13.86 22.90 5.40
CA ILE A 254 13.89 22.16 4.14
C ILE A 254 14.41 20.77 4.46
N THR A 255 13.71 19.74 4.00
CA THR A 255 14.12 18.33 4.13
C THR A 255 14.17 17.68 2.77
N LEU A 256 15.27 17.01 2.47
CA LEU A 256 15.39 16.02 1.40
C LEU A 256 15.13 14.65 2.01
N GLY A 257 14.06 13.98 1.57
CA GLY A 257 13.71 12.62 1.98
C GLY A 257 14.11 11.60 0.92
N VAL A 258 14.74 10.52 1.35
CA VAL A 258 15.05 9.35 0.52
C VAL A 258 14.34 8.15 1.11
N ASN A 259 13.51 7.51 0.32
CA ASN A 259 12.71 6.36 0.71
C ASN A 259 13.31 5.08 0.15
N ASP A 260 13.32 4.02 0.96
CA ASP A 260 13.69 2.65 0.60
C ASP A 260 12.49 1.75 0.81
N VAL A 261 12.01 1.13 -0.25
CA VAL A 261 10.84 0.26 -0.26
C VAL A 261 11.29 -1.19 -0.31
N ASN A 262 10.79 -1.98 0.64
CA ASN A 262 10.88 -3.43 0.59
C ASN A 262 9.53 -4.00 1.03
N TYR A 263 8.84 -4.66 0.13
CA TYR A 263 7.53 -5.24 0.35
C TYR A 263 7.47 -6.65 -0.23
N THR A 264 7.00 -7.59 0.56
CA THR A 264 6.71 -8.95 0.10
C THR A 264 5.29 -9.35 0.50
N ARG A 265 4.61 -10.05 -0.39
CA ARG A 265 3.29 -10.61 -0.17
C ARG A 265 3.20 -12.01 -0.72
N SER A 266 2.68 -12.93 0.08
CA SER A 266 2.31 -14.25 -0.37
C SER A 266 0.82 -14.43 -0.12
N THR A 267 0.09 -14.92 -1.12
CA THR A 267 -1.34 -15.23 -1.00
C THR A 267 -1.61 -16.67 -1.36
N TYR A 268 -2.64 -17.20 -0.75
CA TYR A 268 -3.15 -18.55 -0.98
C TYR A 268 -4.67 -18.47 -1.03
N TYR A 269 -5.23 -18.76 -2.18
CA TYR A 269 -6.66 -18.79 -2.44
C TYR A 269 -7.08 -20.21 -2.76
N THR A 270 -8.18 -20.68 -2.17
CA THR A 270 -8.80 -21.97 -2.46
C THR A 270 -10.26 -21.76 -2.77
N GLU A 271 -10.81 -22.60 -3.65
CA GLU A 271 -12.23 -22.59 -3.96
C GLU A 271 -12.71 -24.01 -4.25
N ASP A 272 -13.79 -24.41 -3.59
CA ASP A 272 -14.55 -25.61 -3.94
C ASP A 272 -15.54 -25.25 -5.03
N ILE A 273 -15.54 -26.00 -6.13
CA ILE A 273 -16.30 -25.72 -7.34
C ILE A 273 -17.19 -26.89 -7.75
N TYR A 274 -18.25 -26.57 -8.46
CA TYR A 274 -19.19 -27.57 -8.98
C TYR A 274 -19.87 -27.10 -10.27
N ASP A 275 -20.32 -28.05 -11.10
CA ASP A 275 -21.19 -27.81 -12.26
C ASP A 275 -21.94 -29.09 -12.61
N GLY A 276 -23.28 -29.01 -12.62
CA GLY A 276 -24.14 -30.16 -12.91
C GLY A 276 -23.92 -31.33 -11.94
N GLY A 277 -23.25 -32.38 -12.32
CA GLY A 277 -22.83 -33.50 -11.46
C GLY A 277 -21.33 -33.52 -11.22
N HIS A 278 -20.61 -32.59 -11.81
CA HIS A 278 -19.16 -32.46 -11.67
C HIS A 278 -18.78 -31.66 -10.44
N SER A 279 -17.61 -31.91 -9.88
CA SER A 279 -17.11 -31.19 -8.71
C SER A 279 -15.58 -31.14 -8.71
N GLY A 280 -15.03 -30.23 -7.92
CA GLY A 280 -13.59 -30.12 -7.75
C GLY A 280 -13.20 -29.05 -6.78
N PHE A 281 -11.92 -28.79 -6.72
CA PHE A 281 -11.36 -27.64 -6.05
C PHE A 281 -10.12 -27.17 -6.78
N TYR A 282 -9.74 -25.95 -6.50
CA TYR A 282 -8.45 -25.44 -6.95
C TYR A 282 -7.78 -24.56 -5.90
N GLU A 283 -6.48 -24.36 -6.09
CA GLU A 283 -5.60 -23.56 -5.26
C GLU A 283 -4.79 -22.62 -6.14
N LEU A 284 -4.86 -21.32 -5.85
CA LEU A 284 -4.04 -20.30 -6.50
C LEU A 284 -3.09 -19.69 -5.47
N GLN A 285 -1.80 -19.81 -5.73
CA GLN A 285 -0.74 -19.25 -4.89
C GLN A 285 -0.03 -18.15 -5.66
N ASN A 286 0.10 -16.98 -5.05
CA ASN A 286 0.85 -15.86 -5.60
C ASN A 286 1.97 -15.46 -4.66
N ALA A 287 3.15 -15.22 -5.23
CA ALA A 287 4.27 -14.58 -4.57
C ALA A 287 4.56 -13.24 -5.26
N TYR A 288 4.62 -12.19 -4.48
CA TYR A 288 4.80 -10.82 -4.94
C TYR A 288 5.85 -10.11 -4.09
N ARG A 289 6.77 -9.40 -4.73
CA ARG A 289 7.80 -8.58 -4.08
C ARG A 289 7.96 -7.28 -4.83
N THR A 290 8.04 -6.18 -4.09
CA THR A 290 8.39 -4.86 -4.61
C THR A 290 9.60 -4.32 -3.87
N GLU A 291 10.57 -3.86 -4.62
CA GLU A 291 11.76 -3.17 -4.11
C GLU A 291 11.99 -1.89 -4.90
N GLY A 292 12.64 -0.93 -4.27
CA GLY A 292 13.04 0.28 -4.95
C GLY A 292 13.22 1.47 -4.04
N THR A 293 13.46 2.62 -4.65
CA THR A 293 13.77 3.85 -3.93
C THR A 293 12.90 5.00 -4.41
N GLY A 294 12.73 6.01 -3.55
CA GLY A 294 12.01 7.24 -3.87
C GLY A 294 12.68 8.46 -3.27
N ILE A 295 12.44 9.60 -3.85
CA ILE A 295 12.97 10.89 -3.38
C ILE A 295 11.83 11.88 -3.27
N ASN A 296 11.83 12.69 -2.22
CA ASN A 296 10.91 13.81 -2.04
C ASN A 296 11.59 15.03 -1.41
N LEU A 297 10.94 16.18 -1.51
CA LEU A 297 11.35 17.42 -0.85
C LEU A 297 10.20 17.90 0.05
N LYS A 298 10.52 18.30 1.29
CA LYS A 298 9.58 18.85 2.25
C LYS A 298 10.00 20.26 2.63
N LEU A 299 9.05 21.18 2.61
CA LEU A 299 9.24 22.57 3.03
C LEU A 299 8.34 22.86 4.22
N GLY A 300 8.87 23.57 5.20
CA GLY A 300 8.13 23.91 6.39
C GLY A 300 8.36 25.34 6.87
N ALA A 301 7.35 25.91 7.51
CA ALA A 301 7.42 27.18 8.20
C ALA A 301 6.62 27.12 9.50
N ILE A 302 7.14 27.77 10.55
CA ILE A 302 6.43 27.99 11.82
C ILE A 302 6.55 29.47 12.16
N PHE A 303 5.42 30.07 12.53
CA PHE A 303 5.33 31.47 12.91
C PHE A 303 4.79 31.61 14.34
N ARG A 304 5.39 32.49 15.09
CA ARG A 304 4.92 32.97 16.39
C ARG A 304 4.47 34.42 16.22
N PRO A 305 3.19 34.69 15.89
CA PRO A 305 2.74 36.05 15.47
C PRO A 305 2.78 37.08 16.59
N ILE A 306 2.57 36.67 17.82
CA ILE A 306 2.53 37.55 19.01
C ILE A 306 3.70 37.19 19.91
N GLU A 307 4.56 38.17 20.23
CA GLU A 307 5.80 37.94 20.96
C GLU A 307 5.58 37.43 22.39
N GLU A 308 4.56 37.97 23.10
CA GLU A 308 4.20 37.56 24.45
C GLU A 308 3.38 36.28 24.51
N SER A 309 2.82 35.81 23.37
CA SER A 309 2.02 34.60 23.28
C SER A 309 2.87 33.40 22.91
N PRO A 310 2.72 32.26 23.56
CA PRO A 310 3.35 31.02 23.15
C PRO A 310 2.68 30.36 21.93
N PHE A 311 1.61 30.96 21.40
CA PHE A 311 0.87 30.44 20.24
C PHE A 311 1.75 30.44 18.98
N ARG A 312 1.70 29.34 18.25
CA ARG A 312 2.41 29.14 16.99
C ARG A 312 1.47 28.57 15.94
N PHE A 313 1.74 28.94 14.70
CA PHE A 313 1.06 28.46 13.53
C PHE A 313 2.11 27.86 12.58
N GLY A 314 1.86 26.67 12.04
CA GLY A 314 2.76 25.95 11.15
C GLY A 314 2.12 25.65 9.81
N LEU A 315 2.93 25.70 8.77
CA LEU A 315 2.60 25.29 7.40
C LEU A 315 3.67 24.34 6.90
N ALA A 316 3.28 23.29 6.20
CA ALA A 316 4.22 22.47 5.48
C ALA A 316 3.64 22.00 4.13
N ILE A 317 4.53 21.84 3.18
CA ILE A 317 4.25 21.31 1.86
C ILE A 317 5.26 20.21 1.57
N HIS A 318 4.77 19.02 1.16
CA HIS A 318 5.61 17.95 0.68
C HIS A 318 5.36 17.75 -0.81
N THR A 319 6.44 17.71 -1.59
CA THR A 319 6.35 17.31 -2.99
C THR A 319 5.87 15.87 -3.10
N PRO A 320 5.43 15.43 -4.27
CA PRO A 320 5.34 14.00 -4.56
C PRO A 320 6.65 13.30 -4.23
N THR A 321 6.56 12.03 -3.84
CA THR A 321 7.70 11.12 -3.85
C THR A 321 7.79 10.51 -5.24
N TRP A 322 8.94 10.67 -5.88
CA TRP A 322 9.24 10.04 -7.17
C TRP A 322 9.91 8.71 -6.89
N TYR A 323 9.14 7.63 -7.00
CA TYR A 323 9.62 6.27 -6.83
C TYR A 323 10.07 5.66 -8.15
N SER A 324 11.17 4.88 -8.10
CA SER A 324 11.56 3.88 -9.08
C SER A 324 11.45 2.52 -8.40
N LEU A 325 10.54 1.68 -8.87
CA LEU A 325 10.16 0.42 -8.25
C LEU A 325 10.31 -0.73 -9.22
N THR A 326 10.66 -1.89 -8.68
CA THR A 326 10.72 -3.16 -9.40
C THR A 326 9.79 -4.14 -8.69
N ASP A 327 8.80 -4.66 -9.43
CA ASP A 327 7.93 -5.73 -8.99
C ASP A 327 8.44 -7.06 -9.53
N THR A 328 8.47 -8.07 -8.66
CA THR A 328 8.75 -9.46 -9.02
C THR A 328 7.59 -10.32 -8.56
N TYR A 329 7.02 -11.13 -9.43
CA TYR A 329 5.91 -11.99 -9.10
C TYR A 329 5.96 -13.32 -9.82
N SER A 330 5.31 -14.31 -9.21
CA SER A 330 5.10 -15.64 -9.74
C SER A 330 3.82 -16.24 -9.19
N SER A 331 3.23 -17.14 -9.95
CA SER A 331 1.96 -17.77 -9.62
C SER A 331 2.01 -19.28 -9.87
N ASN A 332 1.29 -20.00 -9.02
CA ASN A 332 1.08 -21.45 -9.14
C ASN A 332 -0.40 -21.74 -8.92
N LEU A 333 -1.02 -22.42 -9.89
CA LEU A 333 -2.40 -22.86 -9.84
C LEU A 333 -2.44 -24.38 -9.93
N TYR A 334 -3.14 -24.99 -8.99
CA TYR A 334 -3.44 -26.42 -8.95
C TYR A 334 -4.94 -26.60 -8.99
N SER A 335 -5.45 -27.50 -9.83
CA SER A 335 -6.84 -27.92 -9.81
C SER A 335 -6.96 -29.43 -9.73
N LYS A 336 -8.03 -29.89 -9.07
CA LYS A 336 -8.43 -31.29 -9.04
C LYS A 336 -9.92 -31.40 -9.30
N LEU A 337 -10.24 -32.00 -10.46
CA LEU A 337 -11.57 -32.02 -11.03
C LEU A 337 -12.09 -33.44 -11.14
N THR A 338 -13.33 -33.69 -10.75
CA THR A 338 -14.02 -34.96 -10.83
C THR A 338 -15.24 -34.81 -11.71
N TYR A 339 -15.22 -35.51 -12.83
CA TYR A 339 -16.31 -35.49 -13.81
C TYR A 339 -17.28 -36.65 -13.54
N GLN A 340 -18.57 -36.41 -13.76
CA GLN A 340 -19.61 -37.42 -13.70
C GLN A 340 -20.05 -37.81 -15.11
N LYS A 341 -20.20 -39.11 -15.36
CA LYS A 341 -20.80 -39.62 -16.61
C LYS A 341 -22.32 -39.40 -16.59
N GLU A 342 -22.95 -39.51 -17.76
CA GLU A 342 -24.41 -39.43 -17.91
C GLU A 342 -25.17 -40.47 -17.06
N ASP A 343 -24.55 -41.64 -16.80
CA ASP A 343 -25.11 -42.69 -15.95
C ASP A 343 -24.94 -42.42 -14.44
N GLY A 344 -24.39 -41.27 -14.05
CA GLY A 344 -24.11 -40.89 -12.68
C GLY A 344 -22.79 -41.43 -12.12
N THR A 345 -22.02 -42.19 -12.87
CA THR A 345 -20.73 -42.76 -12.43
C THR A 345 -19.68 -41.64 -12.37
N MET A 346 -19.01 -41.50 -11.22
CA MET A 346 -17.89 -40.56 -11.08
C MET A 346 -16.64 -41.12 -11.74
N LEU A 347 -15.95 -40.28 -12.53
CA LEU A 347 -14.66 -40.61 -13.10
C LEU A 347 -13.53 -40.44 -12.08
N THR A 348 -12.37 -41.01 -12.34
CA THR A 348 -11.16 -40.76 -11.57
C THR A 348 -10.84 -39.28 -11.63
N PRO A 349 -10.55 -38.63 -10.51
CA PRO A 349 -10.21 -37.20 -10.51
C PRO A 349 -8.99 -36.89 -11.36
N LEU A 350 -9.07 -35.82 -12.15
CA LEU A 350 -7.96 -35.28 -12.94
C LEU A 350 -7.29 -34.16 -12.17
N GLU A 351 -5.97 -34.12 -12.23
CA GLU A 351 -5.16 -33.11 -11.55
C GLU A 351 -4.34 -32.33 -12.57
N PHE A 352 -4.35 -31.00 -12.43
CA PHE A 352 -3.63 -30.10 -13.30
C PHE A 352 -2.78 -29.15 -12.46
N VAL A 353 -1.60 -28.81 -12.95
CA VAL A 353 -0.68 -27.87 -12.31
C VAL A 353 -0.15 -26.91 -13.36
N GLU A 354 -0.31 -25.62 -13.12
CA GLU A 354 0.21 -24.58 -13.98
C GLU A 354 1.06 -23.59 -13.16
N LYS A 355 2.30 -23.37 -13.56
CA LYS A 355 3.26 -22.51 -12.87
C LYS A 355 3.87 -21.51 -13.84
N THR A 356 3.69 -20.21 -13.63
CA THR A 356 4.27 -19.17 -14.48
C THR A 356 5.79 -19.30 -14.58
N VAL A 357 6.46 -19.63 -13.46
CA VAL A 357 7.93 -19.81 -13.39
C VAL A 357 8.43 -20.88 -14.38
N SER A 358 7.63 -21.93 -14.65
CA SER A 358 8.02 -23.00 -15.59
C SER A 358 8.07 -22.53 -17.04
N TYR A 359 7.41 -21.43 -17.38
CA TYR A 359 7.25 -20.96 -18.77
C TYR A 359 8.00 -19.65 -19.03
N VAL A 360 8.05 -18.73 -18.07
CA VAL A 360 8.63 -17.39 -18.26
C VAL A 360 9.61 -17.00 -17.14
N GLY A 361 9.87 -17.89 -16.17
CA GLY A 361 10.66 -17.55 -14.97
C GLY A 361 9.91 -16.61 -14.03
N ASP A 362 10.64 -15.94 -13.16
CA ASP A 362 10.08 -14.84 -12.37
C ASP A 362 9.74 -13.67 -13.29
N ILE A 363 8.53 -13.14 -13.13
CA ILE A 363 8.07 -11.99 -13.90
C ILE A 363 8.59 -10.74 -13.19
N VAL A 364 9.41 -9.95 -13.88
CA VAL A 364 10.04 -8.75 -13.34
C VAL A 364 9.57 -7.53 -14.14
N GLN A 365 9.09 -6.52 -13.44
CA GLN A 365 8.62 -5.29 -14.07
C GLN A 365 9.10 -4.05 -13.33
N ASP A 366 9.84 -3.19 -14.04
CA ASP A 366 10.25 -1.89 -13.58
C ASP A 366 9.20 -0.84 -13.93
N TYR A 367 8.91 0.05 -12.99
CA TYR A 367 7.99 1.17 -13.20
C TYR A 367 8.34 2.35 -12.30
N ARG A 368 7.70 3.49 -12.58
CA ARG A 368 7.80 4.69 -11.75
C ARG A 368 6.44 5.05 -11.19
N LEU A 369 6.42 5.42 -9.91
CA LEU A 369 5.24 5.93 -9.23
C LEU A 369 5.51 7.35 -8.72
N ILE A 370 4.63 8.28 -9.06
CA ILE A 370 4.62 9.63 -8.51
C ILE A 370 3.44 9.72 -7.55
N THR A 371 3.72 9.97 -6.27
CA THR A 371 2.71 10.08 -5.21
C THR A 371 2.04 11.46 -5.22
N PRO A 372 0.96 11.69 -4.45
CA PRO A 372 0.34 13.02 -4.38
C PRO A 372 1.22 14.03 -3.62
N TRP A 373 0.98 15.31 -3.86
CA TRP A 373 1.38 16.39 -2.98
C TRP A 373 0.67 16.27 -1.64
N LYS A 374 1.35 16.64 -0.52
CA LYS A 374 0.76 16.73 0.81
C LYS A 374 0.83 18.17 1.30
N PHE A 375 -0.26 18.66 1.85
CA PHE A 375 -0.39 20.00 2.42
C PHE A 375 -0.77 19.86 3.89
N ASN A 376 0.00 20.53 4.74
CA ASN A 376 -0.16 20.45 6.20
C ASN A 376 -0.30 21.84 6.80
N VAL A 377 -1.30 22.01 7.69
CA VAL A 377 -1.52 23.21 8.48
C VAL A 377 -1.60 22.79 9.95
N SER A 378 -0.89 23.48 10.80
CA SER A 378 -0.83 23.14 12.23
C SER A 378 -0.90 24.37 13.13
N ALA A 379 -1.41 24.16 14.34
CA ALA A 379 -1.44 25.15 15.41
C ALA A 379 -0.94 24.53 16.71
N GLY A 380 -0.24 25.31 17.51
CA GLY A 380 0.28 24.84 18.79
C GLY A 380 0.42 25.96 19.79
N THR A 381 0.25 25.64 21.08
CA THR A 381 0.44 26.58 22.17
C THR A 381 0.92 25.88 23.45
N THR A 382 1.47 26.65 24.37
CA THR A 382 1.78 26.17 25.72
C THR A 382 1.01 26.97 26.74
N LEU A 383 0.35 26.30 27.68
CA LEU A 383 -0.45 26.92 28.75
C LEU A 383 0.31 26.82 30.06
N GLY A 384 0.54 27.98 30.68
CA GLY A 384 1.22 28.11 31.98
C GLY A 384 2.62 27.51 32.04
N GLY A 385 3.26 27.23 30.88
CA GLY A 385 4.55 26.55 30.82
C GLY A 385 4.51 25.08 31.23
N ILE A 386 3.33 24.54 31.52
CA ILE A 386 3.11 23.17 32.03
C ILE A 386 2.51 22.26 30.94
N MET A 387 1.56 22.76 30.16
CA MET A 387 0.81 21.99 29.17
C MET A 387 1.11 22.53 27.78
N ALA A 388 1.43 21.65 26.85
CA ALA A 388 1.50 21.92 25.40
C ALA A 388 0.30 21.27 24.70
N LEU A 389 -0.33 22.01 23.80
CA LEU A 389 -1.44 21.57 22.96
C LEU A 389 -1.06 21.74 21.49
N GLY A 390 -1.34 20.74 20.68
CA GLY A 390 -1.13 20.76 19.23
C GLY A 390 -2.35 20.26 18.47
N ALA A 391 -2.61 20.88 17.33
CA ALA A 391 -3.57 20.41 16.34
C ALA A 391 -2.96 20.52 14.95
N GLU A 392 -3.28 19.56 14.07
CA GLU A 392 -2.71 19.47 12.73
C GLU A 392 -3.74 18.90 11.76
N TYR A 393 -3.80 19.48 10.59
CA TYR A 393 -4.61 19.00 9.48
C TYR A 393 -3.73 18.80 8.26
N GLU A 394 -3.87 17.63 7.62
CA GLU A 394 -3.15 17.25 6.40
C GLU A 394 -4.13 16.83 5.31
N TYR A 395 -3.83 17.21 4.09
CA TYR A 395 -4.57 16.82 2.89
C TYR A 395 -3.64 16.26 1.83
N ALA A 396 -4.01 15.10 1.26
CA ALA A 396 -3.34 14.47 0.13
C ALA A 396 -4.38 13.89 -0.85
N ASN A 397 -4.29 14.25 -2.14
CA ASN A 397 -5.20 13.73 -3.17
C ASN A 397 -4.63 12.47 -3.82
N PHE A 398 -4.97 11.29 -3.30
CA PHE A 398 -4.48 10.01 -3.83
C PHE A 398 -4.86 9.76 -5.29
N GLY A 399 -5.98 10.29 -5.78
CA GLY A 399 -6.38 10.24 -7.19
C GLY A 399 -5.45 11.00 -8.14
N SER A 400 -4.52 11.83 -7.61
CA SER A 400 -3.49 12.50 -8.40
C SER A 400 -2.20 11.70 -8.55
N SER A 401 -2.09 10.52 -7.95
CA SER A 401 -0.95 9.60 -8.18
C SER A 401 -0.84 9.23 -9.66
N ARG A 402 0.40 9.02 -10.14
CA ARG A 402 0.67 8.69 -11.54
C ARG A 402 1.66 7.55 -11.64
N LEU A 403 1.35 6.63 -12.53
CA LEU A 403 2.17 5.48 -12.90
C LEU A 403 2.78 5.70 -14.29
N TYR A 404 4.03 5.30 -14.44
CA TYR A 404 4.78 5.39 -15.69
C TYR A 404 5.56 4.10 -15.91
N TYR A 405 5.73 3.72 -17.15
CA TYR A 405 6.70 2.71 -17.54
C TYR A 405 8.14 3.20 -17.24
N ASN A 406 9.09 2.28 -17.23
CA ASN A 406 10.49 2.61 -16.93
C ASN A 406 11.08 3.63 -17.93
N ASP A 407 10.64 3.61 -19.18
CA ASP A 407 11.03 4.58 -20.23
C ASP A 407 10.44 5.98 -20.03
N GLY A 408 9.53 6.16 -19.06
CA GLY A 408 8.86 7.41 -18.77
C GLY A 408 7.52 7.61 -19.49
N THR A 409 7.07 6.66 -20.29
CA THR A 409 5.74 6.70 -20.93
C THR A 409 4.64 6.56 -19.85
N PRO A 410 3.60 7.41 -19.82
CA PRO A 410 2.50 7.27 -18.87
C PRO A 410 1.73 5.97 -19.07
N MET A 411 1.31 5.34 -17.98
CA MET A 411 0.35 4.25 -17.98
C MET A 411 -1.08 4.82 -17.96
N ASP A 412 -1.56 5.30 -19.10
CA ASP A 412 -2.78 6.11 -19.17
C ASP A 412 -4.02 5.40 -18.62
N ASN A 413 -4.23 4.13 -18.95
CA ASN A 413 -5.37 3.35 -18.45
C ASN A 413 -5.33 3.22 -16.91
N GLN A 414 -4.16 2.89 -16.33
CA GLN A 414 -3.97 2.80 -14.87
C GLN A 414 -4.10 4.15 -14.20
N ASN A 415 -3.64 5.22 -14.85
CA ASN A 415 -3.75 6.58 -14.34
C ASN A 415 -5.20 7.06 -14.34
N GLU A 416 -5.98 6.75 -15.36
CA GLU A 416 -7.40 7.05 -15.41
C GLU A 416 -8.20 6.22 -14.40
N TYR A 417 -7.88 4.95 -14.29
CA TYR A 417 -8.42 4.06 -13.26
C TYR A 417 -8.06 4.55 -11.84
N THR A 418 -6.82 4.97 -11.59
CA THR A 418 -6.39 5.54 -10.31
C THR A 418 -7.22 6.78 -9.95
N LYS A 419 -7.44 7.68 -10.89
CA LYS A 419 -8.27 8.87 -10.73
C LYS A 419 -9.74 8.53 -10.48
N SER A 420 -10.28 7.49 -11.11
CA SER A 420 -11.67 7.06 -10.93
C SER A 420 -11.89 6.33 -9.60
N THR A 421 -10.89 5.62 -9.08
CA THR A 421 -10.94 4.76 -7.88
C THR A 421 -10.59 5.50 -6.60
N LEU A 422 -9.66 6.45 -6.65
CA LEU A 422 -9.13 7.13 -5.48
C LEU A 422 -9.66 8.57 -5.33
N LYS A 423 -9.61 9.06 -4.09
CA LYS A 423 -10.04 10.42 -3.70
C LYS A 423 -9.02 11.09 -2.78
N GLY A 424 -9.30 12.33 -2.41
CA GLY A 424 -8.56 13.06 -1.41
C GLY A 424 -8.73 12.45 -0.01
N GLN A 425 -7.62 12.28 0.69
CA GLN A 425 -7.59 11.86 2.09
C GLN A 425 -7.35 13.07 2.97
N HIS A 426 -8.11 13.16 4.05
CA HIS A 426 -8.00 14.17 5.09
C HIS A 426 -7.52 13.51 6.37
N THR A 427 -6.50 14.06 7.01
CA THR A 427 -5.97 13.59 8.29
C THR A 427 -6.03 14.72 9.32
N LEU A 428 -6.67 14.49 10.45
CA LEU A 428 -6.73 15.40 11.59
C LEU A 428 -5.97 14.77 12.76
N ARG A 429 -5.05 15.54 13.36
CA ARG A 429 -4.28 15.13 14.53
C ARG A 429 -4.48 16.15 15.65
N VAL A 430 -4.69 15.68 16.86
CA VAL A 430 -4.71 16.51 18.07
C VAL A 430 -3.89 15.84 19.15
N GLY A 431 -3.18 16.63 19.95
CA GLY A 431 -2.31 16.08 20.97
C GLY A 431 -2.07 17.06 22.13
N MET A 432 -1.79 16.47 23.28
CA MET A 432 -1.42 17.21 24.49
C MET A 432 -0.23 16.58 25.20
N GLU A 433 0.61 17.41 25.76
CA GLU A 433 1.70 17.03 26.67
C GLU A 433 1.57 17.86 27.94
N THR A 434 1.53 17.21 29.10
CA THR A 434 1.45 17.89 30.39
C THR A 434 2.61 17.45 31.27
N ARG A 435 3.35 18.42 31.81
CA ARG A 435 4.37 18.18 32.82
C ARG A 435 3.72 18.00 34.20
N ILE A 436 3.85 16.80 34.77
CA ILE A 436 3.37 16.49 36.13
C ILE A 436 4.43 16.79 37.20
N SER A 437 5.70 16.88 36.79
CA SER A 437 6.82 17.34 37.61
C SER A 437 7.92 17.94 36.73
N SER A 438 9.04 18.37 37.32
CA SER A 438 10.20 18.85 36.56
C SER A 438 10.82 17.77 35.65
N ALA A 439 10.63 16.49 35.98
CA ALA A 439 11.23 15.37 35.28
C ALA A 439 10.21 14.56 34.46
N PHE A 440 8.94 14.53 34.84
CA PHE A 440 7.94 13.65 34.28
C PHE A 440 6.87 14.39 33.47
N SER A 441 6.52 13.84 32.32
CA SER A 441 5.44 14.32 31.44
C SER A 441 4.51 13.16 31.06
N VAL A 442 3.22 13.48 30.88
CA VAL A 442 2.22 12.58 30.31
C VAL A 442 1.72 13.17 29.00
N ARG A 443 1.35 12.31 28.07
CA ARG A 443 0.89 12.69 26.73
C ARG A 443 -0.36 11.90 26.35
N ALA A 444 -1.20 12.53 25.57
CA ALA A 444 -2.33 11.91 24.92
C ALA A 444 -2.49 12.49 23.53
N GLY A 445 -2.93 11.68 22.60
CA GLY A 445 -3.16 12.09 21.21
C GLY A 445 -4.24 11.29 20.52
N TYR A 446 -4.82 11.92 19.51
CA TYR A 446 -5.79 11.31 18.64
C TYR A 446 -5.51 11.72 17.19
N ASN A 447 -5.61 10.74 16.28
CA ASN A 447 -5.44 10.95 14.86
C ASN A 447 -6.60 10.26 14.12
N TYR A 448 -7.22 10.98 13.22
CA TYR A 448 -8.30 10.48 12.36
C TYR A 448 -7.95 10.71 10.89
N SER A 449 -8.02 9.65 10.09
CA SER A 449 -7.80 9.73 8.63
C SER A 449 -8.99 9.17 7.87
N THR A 450 -9.47 9.89 6.86
CA THR A 450 -10.54 9.41 5.97
C THR A 450 -10.01 8.34 5.01
N SER A 451 -10.90 7.60 4.35
CA SER A 451 -10.54 6.67 3.28
C SER A 451 -9.92 7.40 2.08
N ALA A 452 -8.92 6.80 1.46
CA ALA A 452 -8.40 7.21 0.15
C ALA A 452 -9.22 6.64 -1.02
N PHE A 453 -10.08 5.65 -0.76
CA PHE A 453 -10.92 5.01 -1.77
C PHE A 453 -12.26 5.72 -1.92
N LYS A 454 -12.75 5.84 -3.16
CA LYS A 454 -14.14 6.21 -3.43
C LYS A 454 -15.08 5.06 -3.09
N ASP A 455 -16.35 5.36 -2.91
CA ASP A 455 -17.38 4.35 -2.71
C ASP A 455 -17.52 3.51 -3.98
N GLY A 456 -17.61 2.19 -3.81
CA GLY A 456 -17.67 1.25 -4.94
C GLY A 456 -16.34 1.05 -5.67
N ALA A 457 -15.21 1.43 -5.10
CA ALA A 457 -13.90 1.13 -5.67
C ALA A 457 -13.70 -0.39 -5.82
N TYR A 458 -13.22 -0.82 -6.98
CA TYR A 458 -12.95 -2.23 -7.28
C TYR A 458 -11.60 -2.36 -7.99
N LYS A 459 -10.96 -3.53 -7.91
CA LYS A 459 -9.72 -3.81 -8.63
C LYS A 459 -10.05 -4.34 -10.02
N SER A 460 -9.68 -3.60 -11.04
CA SER A 460 -9.73 -4.07 -12.42
C SER A 460 -8.38 -4.67 -12.79
N LEU A 461 -8.39 -5.90 -13.29
CA LEU A 461 -7.28 -6.50 -14.02
C LEU A 461 -7.53 -6.26 -15.51
N ASN A 462 -6.52 -5.78 -16.22
CA ASN A 462 -6.62 -5.57 -17.65
C ASN A 462 -6.65 -6.91 -18.40
N ALA A 463 -7.13 -6.88 -19.65
CA ALA A 463 -7.21 -8.08 -20.48
C ALA A 463 -5.83 -8.71 -20.77
N ASN A 464 -4.75 -7.97 -20.59
CA ASN A 464 -3.38 -8.43 -20.78
C ASN A 464 -2.54 -8.36 -19.49
N ASP A 465 -3.18 -8.49 -18.32
CA ASP A 465 -2.50 -8.39 -17.04
C ASP A 465 -1.66 -9.64 -16.75
N MET A 466 -0.42 -9.44 -16.39
CA MET A 466 0.46 -10.52 -15.97
C MET A 466 0.22 -10.92 -14.51
N ARG A 467 -0.46 -10.09 -13.72
CA ARG A 467 -0.83 -10.41 -12.33
C ARG A 467 -2.03 -11.34 -12.29
N THR A 468 -2.02 -12.22 -11.31
CA THR A 468 -3.06 -13.21 -11.07
C THR A 468 -3.75 -13.04 -9.73
N ASP A 469 -3.31 -12.06 -8.93
CA ASP A 469 -3.92 -11.69 -7.66
C ASP A 469 -5.18 -10.84 -7.90
N THR A 470 -6.34 -11.45 -7.84
CA THR A 470 -7.63 -10.79 -8.10
C THR A 470 -8.14 -9.99 -6.91
N GLU A 471 -7.73 -10.38 -5.72
CA GLU A 471 -8.23 -9.85 -4.46
C GLU A 471 -7.84 -8.38 -4.26
N TYR A 472 -8.70 -7.65 -3.55
CA TYR A 472 -8.48 -6.27 -3.17
C TYR A 472 -9.16 -5.89 -1.85
N THR A 473 -8.69 -4.80 -1.25
CA THR A 473 -9.18 -4.31 0.03
C THR A 473 -9.35 -2.80 -0.02
N ASN A 474 -10.56 -2.33 0.29
CA ASN A 474 -10.88 -0.91 0.40
C ASN A 474 -10.86 -0.50 1.88
N ASP A 475 -9.78 0.14 2.31
CA ASP A 475 -9.66 0.65 3.67
C ASP A 475 -10.59 1.84 3.88
N LEU A 476 -11.38 1.79 4.97
CA LEU A 476 -12.25 2.87 5.41
C LEU A 476 -11.48 3.88 6.30
N ALA A 477 -12.20 4.71 7.03
CA ALA A 477 -11.58 5.66 7.93
C ALA A 477 -10.81 4.96 9.06
N ARG A 478 -9.66 5.55 9.43
CA ARG A 478 -8.78 5.06 10.49
C ARG A 478 -8.84 5.98 11.70
N ASN A 479 -8.93 5.37 12.88
CA ASN A 479 -8.81 6.04 14.17
C ASN A 479 -7.55 5.56 14.88
N THR A 480 -6.78 6.49 15.41
CA THR A 480 -5.56 6.22 16.18
C THR A 480 -5.65 6.94 17.50
N VAL A 481 -5.54 6.21 18.60
CA VAL A 481 -5.46 6.75 19.96
C VAL A 481 -4.07 6.48 20.50
N THR A 482 -3.47 7.50 21.15
CA THR A 482 -2.13 7.38 21.69
C THR A 482 -2.05 7.92 23.12
N VAL A 483 -1.21 7.29 23.91
CA VAL A 483 -0.82 7.76 25.23
C VAL A 483 0.69 7.64 25.39
N GLY A 484 1.29 8.51 26.20
CA GLY A 484 2.74 8.51 26.39
C GLY A 484 3.16 8.97 27.77
N LEU A 485 4.33 8.49 28.18
CA LEU A 485 5.04 8.88 29.40
C LEU A 485 6.43 9.35 29.00
N GLY A 486 6.91 10.43 29.61
CA GLY A 486 8.25 10.93 29.37
C GLY A 486 8.97 11.19 30.68
N TYR A 487 10.26 10.86 30.69
CA TYR A 487 11.19 11.25 31.74
C TYR A 487 12.33 12.06 31.13
N ARG A 488 12.65 13.21 31.71
CA ARG A 488 13.73 14.09 31.28
C ARG A 488 14.67 14.40 32.44
N SER A 489 15.94 14.15 32.20
CA SER A 489 17.06 14.54 33.05
C SER A 489 17.83 15.70 32.40
N LYS A 490 18.93 16.12 33.02
CA LYS A 490 19.82 17.18 32.49
C LYS A 490 20.50 16.79 31.19
N TRP A 491 20.82 15.50 31.00
CA TRP A 491 21.67 15.01 29.90
C TRP A 491 20.95 14.03 28.98
N PHE A 492 19.89 13.38 29.46
CA PHE A 492 19.17 12.36 28.72
C PHE A 492 17.66 12.45 28.95
N TYR A 493 16.92 11.87 28.06
CA TYR A 493 15.50 11.65 28.20
C TYR A 493 15.12 10.25 27.73
N THR A 494 14.01 9.77 28.23
CA THR A 494 13.40 8.52 27.78
C THR A 494 11.91 8.68 27.73
N ASP A 495 11.33 8.17 26.66
CA ASP A 495 9.88 8.25 26.42
C ASP A 495 9.34 6.86 26.10
N LEU A 496 8.13 6.61 26.57
CA LEU A 496 7.34 5.43 26.26
C LEU A 496 6.02 5.89 25.67
N ALA A 497 5.60 5.29 24.56
CA ALA A 497 4.28 5.52 23.97
C ALA A 497 3.58 4.22 23.65
N TYR A 498 2.28 4.23 23.84
CA TYR A 498 1.38 3.20 23.35
C TYR A 498 0.46 3.82 22.29
N LYS A 499 0.37 3.16 21.15
CA LYS A 499 -0.49 3.53 20.02
C LYS A 499 -1.46 2.40 19.72
N TYR A 500 -2.72 2.74 19.58
CA TYR A 500 -3.79 1.85 19.13
C TYR A 500 -4.42 2.40 17.86
N ASP A 501 -4.24 1.69 16.75
CA ASP A 501 -4.88 1.97 15.47
C ASP A 501 -6.03 1.00 15.25
N VAL A 502 -7.19 1.50 14.84
CA VAL A 502 -8.33 0.68 14.42
C VAL A 502 -8.96 1.25 13.17
N TYR A 503 -9.21 0.38 12.19
CA TYR A 503 -9.93 0.71 10.97
C TYR A 503 -10.66 -0.51 10.41
N LYS A 504 -11.72 -0.26 9.68
CA LYS A 504 -12.47 -1.28 8.95
C LYS A 504 -12.05 -1.28 7.50
N SER A 505 -12.24 -2.42 6.85
CA SER A 505 -11.98 -2.58 5.42
C SER A 505 -13.03 -3.50 4.81
N ASP A 506 -13.32 -3.28 3.54
CA ASP A 506 -14.10 -4.16 2.70
C ASP A 506 -13.13 -4.97 1.82
N PHE A 507 -13.06 -6.28 2.06
CA PHE A 507 -12.23 -7.19 1.28
C PHE A 507 -13.09 -7.98 0.29
N TYR A 508 -12.54 -8.16 -0.91
CA TYR A 508 -13.11 -8.97 -1.99
C TYR A 508 -12.05 -9.94 -2.50
N ALA A 509 -12.40 -11.21 -2.60
CA ALA A 509 -11.46 -12.24 -3.06
C ALA A 509 -11.26 -12.21 -4.59
N PHE A 510 -12.25 -11.72 -5.34
CA PHE A 510 -12.21 -11.51 -6.78
C PHE A 510 -13.20 -10.41 -7.18
N SER A 511 -13.17 -10.00 -8.44
CA SER A 511 -14.06 -8.94 -8.96
C SER A 511 -15.33 -9.57 -9.54
N ASP A 512 -16.44 -9.38 -8.82
CA ASP A 512 -17.80 -9.70 -9.27
C ASP A 512 -18.77 -8.74 -8.61
N GLU A 513 -19.72 -8.18 -9.37
CA GLU A 513 -20.68 -7.19 -8.87
C GLU A 513 -21.62 -7.75 -7.81
N ALA A 514 -21.90 -9.06 -7.85
CA ALA A 514 -22.77 -9.73 -6.89
C ALA A 514 -22.02 -10.20 -5.64
N LEU A 515 -20.68 -10.20 -5.65
CA LEU A 515 -19.87 -10.65 -4.53
C LEU A 515 -19.97 -9.65 -3.36
N GLN A 516 -20.46 -10.14 -2.23
CA GLN A 516 -20.53 -9.34 -1.01
C GLN A 516 -19.13 -9.13 -0.42
N ALA A 517 -18.92 -7.92 0.13
CA ALA A 517 -17.68 -7.62 0.84
C ALA A 517 -17.53 -8.47 2.09
N THR A 518 -16.37 -9.09 2.26
CA THR A 518 -15.93 -9.56 3.58
C THR A 518 -15.62 -8.34 4.45
N LYS A 519 -16.32 -8.20 5.57
CA LYS A 519 -16.08 -7.11 6.51
C LYS A 519 -14.86 -7.43 7.37
N VAL A 520 -13.87 -6.55 7.34
CA VAL A 520 -12.60 -6.75 8.06
C VAL A 520 -12.41 -5.67 9.10
N THR A 521 -12.11 -6.06 10.33
CA THR A 521 -11.64 -5.15 11.39
C THR A 521 -10.13 -5.35 11.55
N ASN A 522 -9.38 -4.28 11.40
CA ASN A 522 -7.94 -4.24 11.56
C ASN A 522 -7.60 -3.48 12.84
N GLU A 523 -6.85 -4.12 13.72
CA GLU A 523 -6.34 -3.52 14.96
C GLU A 523 -4.81 -3.62 14.97
N ARG A 524 -4.16 -2.53 15.34
CA ARG A 524 -2.71 -2.52 15.55
C ARG A 524 -2.39 -1.86 16.88
N HIS A 525 -1.61 -2.56 17.69
CA HIS A 525 -1.05 -2.08 18.93
C HIS A 525 0.46 -1.90 18.75
N GLN A 526 0.97 -0.74 19.09
CA GLN A 526 2.41 -0.48 19.09
C GLN A 526 2.83 0.06 20.45
N LEU A 527 3.80 -0.59 21.07
CA LEU A 527 4.54 -0.05 22.19
C LEU A 527 5.87 0.47 21.66
N LEU A 528 6.15 1.75 21.88
CA LEU A 528 7.32 2.44 21.36
C LEU A 528 8.14 3.02 22.51
N PHE A 529 9.43 2.78 22.51
CA PHE A 529 10.39 3.26 23.48
C PHE A 529 11.45 4.11 22.79
N THR A 530 11.72 5.30 23.32
CA THR A 530 12.77 6.21 22.83
C THR A 530 13.79 6.51 23.92
N LEU A 531 15.05 6.49 23.54
CA LEU A 531 16.17 7.02 24.31
C LEU A 531 16.78 8.20 23.57
N GLY A 532 17.08 9.29 24.27
CA GLY A 532 17.74 10.42 23.68
C GLY A 532 18.70 11.11 24.67
N VAL A 533 19.71 11.76 24.10
CA VAL A 533 20.67 12.59 24.81
C VAL A 533 20.71 13.98 24.20
N HIS A 534 20.81 15.00 25.04
CA HIS A 534 20.94 16.39 24.59
C HIS A 534 22.13 17.07 25.26
N PHE A 535 22.87 17.87 24.50
CA PHE A 535 24.14 18.48 24.95
C PHE A 535 24.45 19.79 24.20
#